data_e0349d8f4fae3386a458f5478c408a9c
#
_entry.id   e0349d8f4fae3386a458f5478c408a9c
#
_cell.length_a   1.000
_cell.length_b   1.000
_cell.length_c   1.000
_cell.angle_alpha   90.00
_cell.angle_beta   90.00
_cell.angle_gamma   90.00
#
_symmetry.space_group_name_H-M   'P 1'
#
loop_
_entity.id
_entity.type
_entity.pdbx_description
1 polymer ?
#
loop_
_entity_poly.entity_id
_entity_poly.type
_entity_poly.pdbx_seq_one_letter_code
_entity_poly.pdbx_strand_id
1 'polypeptide(L)'
;MGLFTKKPKKPEYDAADCEVKKKRLREIFNEAVKDGDTYEVIYAYMSTTKFERGFVVDTNTTSFFYYIAGFRQSDFNLVLVQIDAALQEHTEPFYVDMDNIENVSYDPKIHQLCFKYNKGSKDYGELLNIGGTSSKTLYGPKNIHQPDEIEKMLNFAEAFRAKLEQKGYKLDKWKR
;
A
#
# COMPACT_ATOMS: atom_id res chain seq x y z
N MET A 1 22.93 24.01 -33.11
CA MET A 1 22.07 22.81 -33.29
C MET A 1 21.53 22.44 -31.93
N GLY A 2 20.26 22.78 -31.67
CA GLY A 2 19.60 22.48 -30.38
C GLY A 2 19.06 21.06 -30.40
N LEU A 3 19.60 20.21 -29.55
CA LEU A 3 19.06 18.90 -29.25
C LEU A 3 17.73 19.08 -28.49
N PHE A 4 16.62 19.03 -29.23
CA PHE A 4 15.30 18.92 -28.63
C PHE A 4 15.17 17.52 -28.00
N THR A 5 15.48 17.42 -26.73
CA THR A 5 15.12 16.23 -25.95
C THR A 5 13.58 16.17 -25.87
N LYS A 6 12.98 15.26 -26.62
CA LYS A 6 11.54 14.96 -26.50
C LYS A 6 11.26 14.61 -25.03
N LYS A 7 10.39 15.39 -24.38
CA LYS A 7 9.89 15.02 -23.06
C LYS A 7 9.31 13.62 -23.15
N PRO A 8 9.64 12.71 -22.20
CA PRO A 8 9.05 11.38 -22.20
C PRO A 8 7.52 11.53 -22.19
N LYS A 9 6.84 10.85 -23.09
CA LYS A 9 5.37 10.77 -23.10
C LYS A 9 4.93 10.22 -21.74
N LYS A 10 3.94 10.85 -21.12
CA LYS A 10 3.27 10.26 -19.95
C LYS A 10 2.76 8.88 -20.36
N PRO A 11 2.98 7.83 -19.54
CA PRO A 11 2.38 6.54 -19.81
C PRO A 11 0.87 6.73 -19.94
N GLU A 12 0.31 6.21 -21.01
CA GLU A 12 -1.11 6.29 -21.30
C GLU A 12 -1.82 5.33 -20.34
N TYR A 13 -2.79 5.83 -19.60
CA TYR A 13 -3.62 5.03 -18.70
C TYR A 13 -4.57 4.17 -19.53
N ASP A 14 -4.48 2.85 -19.37
CA ASP A 14 -5.41 1.89 -19.96
C ASP A 14 -6.46 1.50 -18.91
N ALA A 15 -7.67 1.99 -19.10
CA ALA A 15 -8.79 1.75 -18.19
C ALA A 15 -9.20 0.26 -18.18
N ALA A 16 -9.18 -0.39 -19.34
CA ALA A 16 -9.57 -1.80 -19.45
C ALA A 16 -8.55 -2.72 -18.73
N ASP A 17 -7.27 -2.48 -18.95
CA ASP A 17 -6.18 -3.20 -18.25
C ASP A 17 -6.26 -2.98 -16.74
N CYS A 18 -6.58 -1.76 -16.30
CA CYS A 18 -6.75 -1.46 -14.89
C CYS A 18 -7.90 -2.24 -14.25
N GLU A 19 -9.04 -2.31 -14.90
CA GLU A 19 -10.20 -3.07 -14.38
C GLU A 19 -9.92 -4.58 -14.33
N VAL A 20 -9.20 -5.12 -15.31
CA VAL A 20 -8.75 -6.53 -15.29
C VAL A 20 -7.85 -6.79 -14.06
N LYS A 21 -6.90 -5.89 -13.80
CA LYS A 21 -6.02 -6.01 -12.63
C LYS A 21 -6.78 -5.87 -11.32
N LYS A 22 -7.70 -4.92 -11.19
CA LYS A 22 -8.54 -4.77 -10.00
C LYS A 22 -9.36 -6.02 -9.73
N LYS A 23 -9.96 -6.59 -10.76
CA LYS A 23 -10.69 -7.86 -10.65
C LYS A 23 -9.79 -8.98 -10.16
N ARG A 24 -8.59 -9.12 -10.73
CA ARG A 24 -7.63 -10.15 -10.31
C ARG A 24 -7.17 -9.96 -8.86
N LEU A 25 -6.90 -8.71 -8.43
CA LEU A 25 -6.59 -8.42 -7.02
C LEU A 25 -7.72 -8.85 -6.09
N ARG A 26 -8.97 -8.59 -6.46
CA ARG A 26 -10.14 -9.02 -5.69
C ARG A 26 -10.25 -10.55 -5.62
N GLU A 27 -10.01 -11.26 -6.72
CA GLU A 27 -10.01 -12.72 -6.76
C GLU A 27 -8.96 -13.30 -5.82
N ILE A 28 -7.70 -12.84 -5.93
CA ILE A 28 -6.60 -13.28 -5.03
C ILE A 28 -6.94 -13.01 -3.57
N PHE A 29 -7.50 -11.84 -3.27
CA PHE A 29 -7.87 -11.50 -1.90
C PHE A 29 -8.94 -12.44 -1.36
N ASN A 30 -9.97 -12.76 -2.14
CA ASN A 30 -11.04 -13.68 -1.76
C ASN A 30 -10.56 -15.14 -1.66
N GLU A 31 -9.54 -15.53 -2.41
CA GLU A 31 -8.87 -16.84 -2.28
C GLU A 31 -8.09 -16.94 -0.96
N ALA A 32 -7.38 -15.85 -0.58
CA ALA A 32 -6.51 -15.83 0.59
C ALA A 32 -7.26 -15.58 1.91
N VAL A 33 -8.32 -14.77 1.88
CA VAL A 33 -8.98 -14.24 3.08
C VAL A 33 -10.39 -14.81 3.21
N LYS A 34 -10.65 -15.46 4.34
CA LYS A 34 -12.01 -15.89 4.67
C LYS A 34 -12.94 -14.68 4.76
N ASP A 35 -14.11 -14.76 4.15
CA ASP A 35 -15.08 -13.66 4.05
C ASP A 35 -14.52 -12.41 3.36
N GLY A 36 -13.58 -12.60 2.41
CA GLY A 36 -12.88 -11.53 1.69
C GLY A 36 -13.81 -10.58 0.94
N ASP A 37 -14.98 -11.05 0.51
CA ASP A 37 -16.03 -10.26 -0.14
C ASP A 37 -16.62 -9.15 0.75
N THR A 38 -16.46 -9.26 2.08
CA THR A 38 -16.91 -8.25 3.05
C THR A 38 -15.91 -7.09 3.23
N TYR A 39 -14.73 -7.18 2.65
CA TYR A 39 -13.69 -6.16 2.72
C TYR A 39 -13.71 -5.24 1.49
N GLU A 40 -13.42 -3.98 1.70
CA GLU A 40 -12.90 -3.12 0.64
C GLU A 40 -11.44 -3.50 0.35
N VAL A 41 -11.01 -3.40 -0.90
CA VAL A 41 -9.68 -3.84 -1.32
C VAL A 41 -8.98 -2.76 -2.09
N ILE A 42 -7.70 -2.54 -1.77
CA ILE A 42 -6.83 -1.61 -2.46
C ILE A 42 -5.47 -2.26 -2.76
N TYR A 43 -4.88 -1.92 -3.88
CA TYR A 43 -3.49 -2.22 -4.16
C TYR A 43 -2.56 -1.29 -3.42
N ALA A 44 -1.51 -1.84 -2.81
CA ALA A 44 -0.45 -1.09 -2.16
C ALA A 44 0.93 -1.69 -2.46
N TYR A 45 1.99 -0.94 -2.21
CA TYR A 45 3.35 -1.48 -2.28
C TYR A 45 4.25 -0.85 -1.24
N MET A 46 5.30 -1.56 -0.88
CA MET A 46 6.43 -1.05 -0.11
C MET A 46 7.70 -1.08 -0.95
N SER A 47 8.65 -0.22 -0.62
CA SER A 47 9.97 -0.26 -1.20
C SER A 47 11.05 -0.12 -0.14
N THR A 48 12.10 -0.91 -0.27
CA THR A 48 13.32 -0.79 0.54
C THR A 48 14.50 -0.51 -0.38
N THR A 49 15.35 0.43 0.01
CA THR A 49 16.57 0.73 -0.74
C THR A 49 17.78 0.37 0.10
N LYS A 50 18.60 -0.53 -0.42
CA LYS A 50 19.87 -0.91 0.17
C LYS A 50 20.97 -0.16 -0.57
N PHE A 51 21.78 0.59 0.17
CA PHE A 51 22.98 1.24 -0.32
C PHE A 51 24.18 0.35 -0.01
N GLU A 52 24.95 0.00 -1.02
CA GLU A 52 26.21 -0.74 -0.89
C GLU A 52 27.35 0.11 -1.41
N ARG A 53 28.31 0.39 -0.54
CA ARG A 53 29.51 1.12 -0.89
C ARG A 53 30.49 0.16 -1.54
N GLY A 54 30.76 0.36 -2.83
CA GLY A 54 31.76 -0.40 -3.58
C GLY A 54 33.11 0.30 -3.58
N PHE A 55 34.18 -0.45 -3.86
CA PHE A 55 35.51 0.11 -3.99
C PHE A 55 35.66 1.01 -5.23
N VAL A 56 34.90 0.76 -6.28
CA VAL A 56 34.92 1.47 -7.56
C VAL A 56 33.59 2.19 -7.85
N VAL A 57 32.47 1.59 -7.50
CA VAL A 57 31.14 2.14 -7.77
C VAL A 57 30.23 1.83 -6.59
N ASP A 58 29.54 2.86 -6.10
CA ASP A 58 28.46 2.70 -5.12
C ASP A 58 27.19 2.22 -5.83
N THR A 59 26.49 1.25 -5.24
CA THR A 59 25.26 0.69 -5.81
C THR A 59 24.07 0.90 -4.89
N ASN A 60 22.94 1.32 -5.49
CA ASN A 60 21.64 1.39 -4.82
C ASN A 60 20.74 0.30 -5.40
N THR A 61 20.32 -0.64 -4.56
CA THR A 61 19.35 -1.66 -4.94
C THR A 61 18.03 -1.35 -4.28
N THR A 62 16.98 -1.11 -5.08
CA THR A 62 15.63 -0.91 -4.56
C THR A 62 14.81 -2.17 -4.80
N SER A 63 14.29 -2.76 -3.73
CA SER A 63 13.37 -3.90 -3.75
C SER A 63 11.95 -3.41 -3.51
N PHE A 64 11.02 -4.00 -4.24
CA PHE A 64 9.59 -3.70 -4.12
C PHE A 64 8.84 -4.92 -3.60
N PHE A 65 7.91 -4.68 -2.69
CA PHE A 65 6.98 -5.66 -2.17
C PHE A 65 5.58 -5.18 -2.46
N TYR A 66 4.77 -6.03 -3.05
CA TYR A 66 3.42 -5.70 -3.49
C TYR A 66 2.39 -6.31 -2.56
N TYR A 67 1.32 -5.58 -2.29
CA TYR A 67 0.28 -5.98 -1.35
C TYR A 67 -1.10 -5.73 -1.90
N ILE A 68 -2.00 -6.57 -1.50
CA ILE A 68 -3.43 -6.26 -1.45
C ILE A 68 -3.73 -5.92 0.00
N ALA A 69 -4.22 -4.71 0.24
CA ALA A 69 -4.70 -4.31 1.55
C ALA A 69 -6.22 -4.35 1.55
N GLY A 70 -6.79 -5.30 2.28
CA GLY A 70 -8.20 -5.39 2.54
C GLY A 70 -8.55 -4.70 3.85
N PHE A 71 -9.61 -3.91 3.89
CA PHE A 71 -10.02 -3.21 5.10
C PHE A 71 -11.53 -3.24 5.30
N ARG A 72 -11.93 -3.34 6.57
CA ARG A 72 -13.32 -3.39 6.96
C ARG A 72 -13.57 -2.51 8.17
N GLN A 73 -14.43 -1.52 7.99
CA GLN A 73 -14.66 -0.50 9.02
C GLN A 73 -15.53 -0.98 10.19
N SER A 74 -16.38 -1.99 9.98
CA SER A 74 -17.31 -2.47 11.01
C SER A 74 -16.60 -2.98 12.28
N ASP A 75 -15.43 -3.57 12.12
CA ASP A 75 -14.62 -4.16 13.19
C ASP A 75 -13.17 -3.62 13.22
N PHE A 76 -12.86 -2.61 12.40
CA PHE A 76 -11.52 -2.03 12.27
C PHE A 76 -10.45 -3.08 11.97
N ASN A 77 -10.71 -3.91 10.99
CA ASN A 77 -9.80 -4.96 10.56
C ASN A 77 -9.10 -4.56 9.26
N LEU A 78 -7.76 -4.65 9.25
CA LEU A 78 -6.92 -4.49 8.08
C LEU A 78 -6.21 -5.81 7.81
N VAL A 79 -6.28 -6.30 6.59
CA VAL A 79 -5.64 -7.54 6.16
C VAL A 79 -4.66 -7.23 5.05
N LEU A 80 -3.42 -7.66 5.20
CA LEU A 80 -2.37 -7.50 4.22
C LEU A 80 -2.04 -8.86 3.59
N VAL A 81 -2.18 -8.95 2.28
CA VAL A 81 -1.80 -10.12 1.49
C VAL A 81 -0.68 -9.69 0.55
N GLN A 82 0.53 -10.23 0.77
CA GLN A 82 1.64 -9.96 -0.14
C GLN A 82 1.45 -10.78 -1.41
N ILE A 83 1.73 -10.17 -2.55
CA ILE A 83 1.56 -10.75 -3.89
C ILE A 83 2.84 -10.59 -4.71
N ASP A 84 2.98 -11.40 -5.73
CA ASP A 84 4.02 -11.24 -6.73
C ASP A 84 3.67 -10.15 -7.77
N ALA A 85 4.66 -9.73 -8.55
CA ALA A 85 4.47 -8.71 -9.58
C ALA A 85 3.58 -9.15 -10.76
N ALA A 86 3.40 -10.46 -10.95
CA ALA A 86 2.59 -11.05 -12.01
C ALA A 86 1.14 -11.31 -11.58
N LEU A 87 0.79 -11.09 -10.31
CA LEU A 87 -0.53 -11.36 -9.73
C LEU A 87 -0.92 -12.84 -9.83
N GLN A 88 0.04 -13.73 -9.63
CA GLN A 88 -0.14 -15.18 -9.72
C GLN A 88 -0.07 -15.87 -8.37
N GLU A 89 0.84 -15.40 -7.51
CA GLU A 89 1.13 -15.99 -6.20
C GLU A 89 0.83 -15.00 -5.08
N HIS A 90 0.47 -15.52 -3.91
CA HIS A 90 0.26 -14.75 -2.70
C HIS A 90 0.77 -15.49 -1.47
N THR A 91 1.05 -14.73 -0.41
CA THR A 91 1.38 -15.28 0.91
C THR A 91 0.12 -15.48 1.75
N GLU A 92 0.30 -16.12 2.91
CA GLU A 92 -0.72 -16.13 3.96
C GLU A 92 -1.08 -14.68 4.37
N PRO A 93 -2.36 -14.41 4.63
CA PRO A 93 -2.83 -13.09 5.04
C PRO A 93 -2.31 -12.72 6.44
N PHE A 94 -1.94 -11.45 6.60
CA PHE A 94 -1.56 -10.88 7.88
C PHE A 94 -2.63 -9.90 8.35
N TYR A 95 -3.12 -10.08 9.58
CA TYR A 95 -4.21 -9.30 10.16
C TYR A 95 -3.70 -8.24 11.12
N VAL A 96 -4.16 -7.02 10.94
CA VAL A 96 -3.96 -5.88 11.83
C VAL A 96 -5.32 -5.40 12.31
N ASP A 97 -5.53 -5.41 13.60
CA ASP A 97 -6.79 -5.08 14.26
C ASP A 97 -6.59 -4.19 15.50
N MET A 98 -7.67 -3.93 16.21
CA MET A 98 -7.65 -3.08 17.41
C MET A 98 -6.85 -3.65 18.58
N ASP A 99 -6.46 -4.92 18.56
CA ASP A 99 -5.73 -5.57 19.64
C ASP A 99 -4.21 -5.51 19.42
N ASN A 100 -3.77 -5.41 18.15
CA ASN A 100 -2.35 -5.38 17.82
C ASN A 100 -1.86 -4.06 17.21
N ILE A 101 -2.74 -3.14 16.83
CA ILE A 101 -2.39 -1.84 16.26
C ILE A 101 -1.96 -0.85 17.35
N GLU A 102 -0.93 -0.04 17.06
CA GLU A 102 -0.43 0.99 17.97
C GLU A 102 -0.54 2.39 17.39
N ASN A 103 -0.39 2.54 16.10
CA ASN A 103 -0.41 3.83 15.44
C ASN A 103 -0.82 3.74 13.98
N VAL A 104 -1.50 4.79 13.51
CA VAL A 104 -1.82 5.00 12.09
C VAL A 104 -1.44 6.44 11.74
N SER A 105 -0.62 6.63 10.72
CA SER A 105 -0.24 7.94 10.22
C SER A 105 -0.25 7.98 8.69
N TYR A 106 -0.39 9.19 8.13
CA TYR A 106 -0.43 9.40 6.69
C TYR A 106 0.39 10.60 6.27
N ASP A 107 1.18 10.47 5.21
CA ASP A 107 1.87 11.58 4.55
C ASP A 107 1.29 11.79 3.13
N PRO A 108 0.51 12.89 2.91
CA PRO A 108 -0.11 13.16 1.62
C PRO A 108 0.89 13.55 0.54
N LYS A 109 2.09 14.00 0.89
CA LYS A 109 3.10 14.40 -0.10
C LYS A 109 3.64 13.23 -0.91
N ILE A 110 3.71 12.07 -0.27
CA ILE A 110 4.22 10.83 -0.85
C ILE A 110 3.16 9.75 -0.95
N HIS A 111 1.91 10.04 -0.57
CA HIS A 111 0.79 9.10 -0.53
C HIS A 111 1.11 7.83 0.24
N GLN A 112 1.77 7.99 1.39
CA GLN A 112 2.21 6.88 2.21
C GLN A 112 1.38 6.80 3.48
N LEU A 113 0.80 5.63 3.70
CA LEU A 113 0.05 5.25 4.89
C LEU A 113 0.92 4.32 5.73
N CYS A 114 1.07 4.62 7.00
CA CYS A 114 1.83 3.83 7.95
C CYS A 114 0.91 3.23 9.01
N PHE A 115 0.99 1.92 9.18
CA PHE A 115 0.39 1.19 10.29
C PHE A 115 1.53 0.63 11.15
N LYS A 116 1.61 1.05 12.42
CA LYS A 116 2.48 0.42 13.42
C LYS A 116 1.66 -0.57 14.22
N TYR A 117 2.17 -1.77 14.38
CA TYR A 117 1.51 -2.84 15.11
C TYR A 117 2.49 -3.66 15.92
N ASN A 118 2.00 -4.36 16.92
CA ASN A 118 2.76 -5.22 17.80
C ASN A 118 2.65 -6.69 17.33
N LYS A 119 3.80 -7.35 17.17
CA LYS A 119 3.87 -8.78 16.90
C LYS A 119 4.74 -9.46 17.93
N GLY A 120 4.14 -9.84 19.05
CA GLY A 120 4.86 -10.38 20.20
C GLY A 120 5.63 -9.29 20.96
N SER A 121 6.94 -9.46 21.16
CA SER A 121 7.79 -8.51 21.89
C SER A 121 8.44 -7.41 21.03
N LYS A 122 8.06 -7.30 19.77
CA LYS A 122 8.67 -6.36 18.81
C LYS A 122 7.61 -5.50 18.13
N ASP A 123 7.91 -4.21 18.02
CA ASP A 123 7.14 -3.28 17.23
C ASP A 123 7.48 -3.46 15.75
N TYR A 124 6.46 -3.53 14.93
CA TYR A 124 6.56 -3.57 13.47
C TYR A 124 5.81 -2.38 12.88
N GLY A 125 6.15 -2.02 11.67
CA GLY A 125 5.42 -0.99 10.93
C GLY A 125 5.44 -1.27 9.45
N GLU A 126 4.28 -1.16 8.82
CA GLU A 126 4.13 -1.25 7.39
C GLU A 126 3.92 0.14 6.79
N LEU A 127 4.80 0.50 5.86
CA LEU A 127 4.73 1.75 5.10
C LEU A 127 4.13 1.48 3.73
N LEU A 128 2.81 1.54 3.65
CA LEU A 128 2.09 1.26 2.43
C LEU A 128 2.01 2.51 1.54
N ASN A 129 2.57 2.42 0.35
CA ASN A 129 2.36 3.40 -0.69
C ASN A 129 1.07 3.04 -1.43
N ILE A 130 0.03 3.87 -1.27
CA ILE A 130 -1.30 3.66 -1.84
C ILE A 130 -1.58 4.54 -3.08
N GLY A 131 -0.65 5.42 -3.44
CA GLY A 131 -0.79 6.31 -4.59
C GLY A 131 -0.61 5.59 -5.91
N GLY A 132 -1.69 5.34 -6.62
CA GLY A 132 -1.69 4.74 -7.96
C GLY A 132 -1.88 5.72 -9.11
N THR A 133 -2.02 7.01 -8.84
CA THR A 133 -2.41 8.03 -9.83
C THR A 133 -1.24 8.76 -10.48
N SER A 134 -0.04 8.62 -9.96
CA SER A 134 1.12 9.33 -10.47
C SER A 134 1.91 8.45 -11.43
N SER A 135 1.90 8.83 -12.69
CA SER A 135 2.73 8.30 -13.77
C SER A 135 4.25 8.35 -13.53
N LYS A 136 4.67 8.74 -12.33
CA LYS A 136 6.07 8.82 -11.92
C LYS A 136 6.55 7.58 -11.17
N THR A 137 5.67 6.72 -10.71
CA THR A 137 6.04 5.45 -10.09
C THR A 137 6.24 4.40 -11.18
N LEU A 138 7.47 4.30 -11.66
CA LEU A 138 7.93 3.30 -12.63
C LEU A 138 7.86 1.85 -12.12
N TYR A 139 7.32 1.62 -10.93
CA TYR A 139 7.54 0.41 -10.15
C TYR A 139 6.26 -0.02 -9.46
N GLY A 140 5.78 -1.18 -9.81
CA GLY A 140 4.58 -1.82 -9.29
C GLY A 140 3.82 -2.51 -10.41
N PRO A 141 2.75 -3.28 -10.11
CA PRO A 141 1.81 -3.70 -11.13
C PRO A 141 1.16 -2.44 -11.68
N LYS A 142 1.82 -1.99 -12.69
CA LYS A 142 1.81 -0.68 -13.33
C LYS A 142 0.39 -0.26 -13.64
N ASN A 143 0.08 0.98 -13.25
CA ASN A 143 -1.10 1.69 -13.72
C ASN A 143 -2.44 1.20 -13.16
N ILE A 144 -2.50 0.82 -11.89
CA ILE A 144 -3.81 0.64 -11.23
C ILE A 144 -4.30 2.00 -10.76
N HIS A 145 -5.25 2.55 -11.48
CA HIS A 145 -5.93 3.78 -11.10
C HIS A 145 -7.04 3.46 -10.10
N GLN A 146 -6.89 3.95 -8.87
CA GLN A 146 -7.75 3.56 -7.74
C GLN A 146 -8.11 4.75 -6.82
N PRO A 147 -8.59 5.89 -7.36
CA PRO A 147 -8.83 7.09 -6.55
C PRO A 147 -9.91 6.86 -5.49
N ASP A 148 -10.97 6.14 -5.84
CA ASP A 148 -12.09 5.87 -4.93
C ASP A 148 -11.67 4.92 -3.81
N GLU A 149 -10.88 3.90 -4.14
CA GLU A 149 -10.32 2.97 -3.16
C GLU A 149 -9.34 3.68 -2.21
N ILE A 150 -8.54 4.63 -2.72
CA ILE A 150 -7.65 5.46 -1.90
C ILE A 150 -8.47 6.30 -0.92
N GLU A 151 -9.53 6.95 -1.37
CA GLU A 151 -10.38 7.77 -0.50
C GLU A 151 -11.03 6.92 0.60
N LYS A 152 -11.59 5.76 0.24
CA LYS A 152 -12.15 4.80 1.20
C LYS A 152 -11.10 4.34 2.23
N MET A 153 -9.88 4.02 1.77
CA MET A 153 -8.79 3.60 2.65
C MET A 153 -8.36 4.71 3.61
N LEU A 154 -8.32 5.95 3.15
CA LEU A 154 -7.99 7.10 4.02
C LEU A 154 -9.09 7.35 5.06
N ASN A 155 -10.36 7.25 4.67
CA ASN A 155 -11.48 7.37 5.60
C ASN A 155 -11.46 6.25 6.67
N PHE A 156 -11.17 5.01 6.26
CA PHE A 156 -10.95 3.90 7.19
C PHE A 156 -9.80 4.19 8.16
N ALA A 157 -8.65 4.62 7.64
CA ALA A 157 -7.47 4.90 8.46
C ALA A 157 -7.69 6.05 9.45
N GLU A 158 -8.42 7.11 9.06
CA GLU A 158 -8.84 8.19 9.98
C GLU A 158 -9.77 7.68 11.08
N ALA A 159 -10.75 6.87 10.74
CA ALA A 159 -11.66 6.28 11.71
C ALA A 159 -10.94 5.32 12.66
N PHE A 160 -10.01 4.51 12.14
CA PHE A 160 -9.16 3.62 12.93
C PHE A 160 -8.30 4.43 13.93
N ARG A 161 -7.66 5.50 13.42
CA ARG A 161 -6.90 6.44 14.23
C ARG A 161 -7.74 7.07 15.34
N ALA A 162 -8.91 7.60 15.01
CA ALA A 162 -9.80 8.20 16.00
C ALA A 162 -10.18 7.21 17.12
N LYS A 163 -10.33 5.94 16.77
CA LYS A 163 -10.59 4.86 17.74
C LYS A 163 -9.41 4.62 18.67
N LEU A 164 -8.18 4.68 18.14
CA LEU A 164 -6.95 4.58 18.95
C LEU A 164 -6.82 5.78 19.92
N GLU A 165 -7.08 6.99 19.45
CA GLU A 165 -7.08 8.19 20.29
C GLU A 165 -8.09 8.08 21.46
N GLN A 166 -9.29 7.52 21.20
CA GLN A 166 -10.28 7.23 22.25
C GLN A 166 -9.78 6.21 23.28
N LYS A 167 -8.90 5.29 22.87
CA LYS A 167 -8.23 4.34 23.78
C LYS A 167 -7.03 4.97 24.53
N GLY A 168 -6.69 6.23 24.28
CA GLY A 168 -5.62 6.96 24.98
C GLY A 168 -4.24 6.85 24.32
N TYR A 169 -4.13 6.33 23.10
CA TYR A 169 -2.86 6.29 22.38
C TYR A 169 -2.41 7.70 21.95
N LYS A 170 -1.13 7.98 22.11
CA LYS A 170 -0.49 9.20 21.56
C LYS A 170 -0.02 8.89 20.14
N LEU A 171 -0.72 9.42 19.15
CA LEU A 171 -0.46 9.11 17.75
C LEU A 171 0.40 10.19 17.07
N ASP A 172 1.18 9.77 16.07
CA ASP A 172 1.92 10.67 15.20
C ASP A 172 0.96 11.61 14.43
N LYS A 173 1.49 12.74 13.91
CA LYS A 173 0.65 13.72 13.22
C LYS A 173 0.03 13.12 11.95
N TRP A 174 -1.28 13.26 11.85
CA TRP A 174 -2.02 13.01 10.63
C TRP A 174 -2.01 14.30 9.78
N LYS A 175 -1.57 14.17 8.53
CA LYS A 175 -1.57 15.28 7.57
C LYS A 175 -2.42 14.85 6.38
N ARG A 176 -3.57 15.46 6.23
CA ARG A 176 -4.45 15.24 5.08
C ARG A 176 -4.44 16.48 4.17
#